data_0f32afbb8e0d80e8e602d09bb2bee205
#
_entry.id   0f32afbb8e0d80e8e602d09bb2bee205
#
_cell.length_a   1.000
_cell.length_b   1.000
_cell.length_c   1.000
_cell.angle_alpha   90.00
_cell.angle_beta   90.00
_cell.angle_gamma   90.00
#
_symmetry.space_group_name_H-M   'P 1'
#
loop_
_entity.id
_entity.type
_entity.pdbx_description
1 polymer ?
#
loop_
_entity_poly.entity_id
_entity_poly.type
_entity_poly.pdbx_seq_one_letter_code
_entity_poly.pdbx_strand_id
1 'polypeptide(L)'
;LEGVADLAISGYSIPGHLGTEMSSVEFVAVAHPDHALHQANRELTFQDLESQLQVVIRDSGRQQPRDVGWLGAEQRWTVGSLGTATTFVSNGLGFAWLPRHMIERELREGLLKPLPLDKGGNRNPTFYLYSSKDRPLGPATQILIDLIRTFDTAPLTTALTAPQHA
;
A
#
# COMPACT_ATOMS: atom_id res chain seq x y z
N LEU A 1 -5.22 20.30 5.49
CA LEU A 1 -6.23 20.46 4.43
C LEU A 1 -6.45 21.95 4.13
N GLU A 2 -5.45 22.68 3.64
CA GLU A 2 -5.43 24.13 3.41
C GLU A 2 -6.43 24.61 2.33
N GLY A 3 -7.66 24.08 2.34
CA GLY A 3 -8.70 24.41 1.36
C GLY A 3 -8.53 23.78 -0.02
N VAL A 4 -7.56 22.90 -0.18
CA VAL A 4 -7.29 22.18 -1.44
C VAL A 4 -8.10 20.89 -1.55
N ALA A 5 -8.47 20.28 -0.41
CA ALA A 5 -9.29 19.09 -0.35
C ALA A 5 -10.22 19.12 0.87
N ASP A 6 -11.43 18.59 0.70
CA ASP A 6 -12.41 18.45 1.79
C ASP A 6 -12.19 17.18 2.61
N LEU A 7 -11.66 16.15 1.97
CA LEU A 7 -11.34 14.85 2.57
C LEU A 7 -9.91 14.43 2.22
N ALA A 8 -9.27 13.69 3.13
CA ALA A 8 -8.02 13.01 2.87
C ALA A 8 -8.01 11.64 3.56
N ILE A 9 -7.42 10.64 2.90
CA ILE A 9 -7.12 9.33 3.49
C ILE A 9 -5.61 9.25 3.62
N SER A 10 -5.12 8.92 4.82
CA SER A 10 -3.68 8.83 5.09
C SER A 10 -3.39 7.70 6.08
N GLY A 11 -2.29 6.98 5.84
CA GLY A 11 -1.70 6.05 6.81
C GLY A 11 -0.90 6.75 7.92
N TYR A 12 -0.92 8.08 7.96
CA TYR A 12 -0.19 8.89 8.94
C TYR A 12 -1.11 9.86 9.64
N SER A 13 -0.75 10.18 10.88
CA SER A 13 -1.37 11.28 11.60
C SER A 13 -1.06 12.61 10.91
N ILE A 14 -2.10 13.38 10.61
CA ILE A 14 -1.97 14.74 10.09
C ILE A 14 -2.00 15.69 11.28
N PRO A 15 -0.91 16.43 11.58
CA PRO A 15 -0.86 17.35 12.72
C PRO A 15 -2.03 18.35 12.67
N GLY A 16 -2.66 18.56 13.83
CA GLY A 16 -3.79 19.49 13.96
C GLY A 16 -5.13 18.98 13.44
N HIS A 17 -5.20 17.75 12.93
CA HIS A 17 -6.45 17.14 12.45
C HIS A 17 -6.75 15.84 13.22
N LEU A 18 -8.04 15.64 13.55
CA LEU A 18 -8.52 14.37 14.08
C LEU A 18 -9.01 13.50 12.93
N GLY A 19 -8.33 12.38 12.70
CA GLY A 19 -8.77 11.37 11.74
C GLY A 19 -9.73 10.38 12.38
N THR A 20 -10.71 9.91 11.60
CA THR A 20 -11.49 8.73 11.94
C THR A 20 -10.72 7.50 11.45
N GLU A 21 -10.50 6.55 12.35
CA GLU A 21 -9.84 5.29 12.01
C GLU A 21 -10.65 4.51 10.97
N MET A 22 -9.95 3.96 10.01
CA MET A 22 -10.45 3.08 8.96
C MET A 22 -9.78 1.70 9.10
N SER A 23 -10.04 0.81 8.15
CA SER A 23 -9.39 -0.49 8.09
C SER A 23 -7.87 -0.37 7.92
N SER A 24 -7.16 -1.41 8.36
CA SER A 24 -5.77 -1.62 7.99
C SER A 24 -5.65 -2.29 6.63
N VAL A 25 -4.57 -2.01 5.94
CA VAL A 25 -4.23 -2.65 4.66
C VAL A 25 -3.00 -3.53 4.87
N GLU A 26 -3.12 -4.83 4.56
CA GLU A 26 -1.98 -5.73 4.62
C GLU A 26 -1.04 -5.48 3.44
N PHE A 27 0.20 -5.08 3.75
CA PHE A 27 1.30 -5.04 2.79
C PHE A 27 2.21 -6.25 3.03
N VAL A 28 2.57 -6.92 1.96
CA VAL A 28 3.46 -8.09 1.97
C VAL A 28 4.71 -7.81 1.15
N ALA A 29 5.88 -8.17 1.70
CA ALA A 29 7.14 -8.12 0.97
C ALA A 29 7.14 -9.25 -0.06
N VAL A 30 7.32 -8.92 -1.33
CA VAL A 30 7.27 -9.87 -2.45
C VAL A 30 8.42 -9.66 -3.43
N ALA A 31 8.79 -10.75 -4.11
CA ALA A 31 9.67 -10.76 -5.26
C ALA A 31 9.20 -11.81 -6.26
N HIS A 32 9.77 -11.80 -7.47
CA HIS A 32 9.57 -12.89 -8.44
C HIS A 32 10.09 -14.21 -7.85
N PRO A 33 9.47 -15.37 -8.12
CA PRO A 33 9.90 -16.66 -7.56
C PRO A 33 11.38 -17.01 -7.82
N ASP A 34 11.91 -16.60 -8.97
CA ASP A 34 13.32 -16.85 -9.35
C ASP A 34 14.29 -15.81 -8.78
N HIS A 35 13.82 -14.85 -7.98
CA HIS A 35 14.67 -13.83 -7.39
C HIS A 35 15.68 -14.44 -6.40
N ALA A 36 16.90 -13.90 -6.35
CA ALA A 36 18.00 -14.39 -5.51
C ALA A 36 17.62 -14.54 -4.02
N LEU A 37 16.74 -13.67 -3.51
CA LEU A 37 16.26 -13.74 -2.13
C LEU A 37 15.52 -15.05 -1.83
N HIS A 38 14.88 -15.68 -2.81
CA HIS A 38 14.21 -16.97 -2.62
C HIS A 38 15.19 -18.16 -2.67
N GLN A 39 16.41 -17.96 -3.16
CA GLN A 39 17.44 -19.00 -3.25
C GLN A 39 18.18 -19.22 -1.93
N ALA A 40 18.00 -18.37 -0.95
CA ALA A 40 18.70 -18.44 0.35
C ALA A 40 18.35 -19.69 1.16
N ASN A 41 17.18 -20.33 0.90
CA ASN A 41 16.67 -21.50 1.61
C ASN A 41 16.67 -21.37 3.14
N ARG A 42 16.48 -20.16 3.65
CA ARG A 42 16.35 -19.82 5.08
C ARG A 42 15.47 -18.58 5.23
N GLU A 43 15.09 -18.29 6.44
CA GLU A 43 14.48 -16.98 6.75
C GLU A 43 15.48 -15.87 6.46
N LEU A 44 14.94 -14.77 5.90
CA LEU A 44 15.68 -13.58 5.52
C LEU A 44 15.60 -12.53 6.62
N THR A 45 16.65 -11.75 6.73
CA THR A 45 16.71 -10.56 7.57
C THR A 45 16.68 -9.29 6.72
N PHE A 46 16.51 -8.13 7.33
CA PHE A 46 16.64 -6.86 6.60
C PHE A 46 18.01 -6.65 5.98
N GLN A 47 19.07 -7.22 6.56
CA GLN A 47 20.42 -7.15 6.03
C GLN A 47 20.52 -7.87 4.67
N ASP A 48 19.80 -8.97 4.46
CA ASP A 48 19.75 -9.65 3.17
C ASP A 48 19.11 -8.80 2.06
N LEU A 49 18.25 -7.86 2.44
CA LEU A 49 17.59 -6.95 1.51
C LEU A 49 18.45 -5.74 1.10
N GLU A 50 19.45 -5.37 1.92
CA GLU A 50 20.24 -4.16 1.70
C GLU A 50 20.93 -4.12 0.34
N SER A 51 21.50 -5.25 -0.10
CA SER A 51 22.19 -5.36 -1.39
C SER A 51 21.25 -5.57 -2.59
N GLN A 52 19.95 -5.68 -2.36
CA GLN A 52 18.98 -5.96 -3.42
C GLN A 52 18.25 -4.70 -3.85
N LEU A 53 17.81 -4.67 -5.11
CA LEU A 53 17.03 -3.56 -5.63
C LEU A 53 15.65 -3.50 -4.98
N GLN A 54 15.35 -2.41 -4.30
CA GLN A 54 14.00 -2.13 -3.77
C GLN A 54 13.21 -1.25 -4.73
N VAL A 55 12.02 -1.70 -5.12
CA VAL A 55 11.06 -0.87 -5.85
C VAL A 55 10.15 -0.18 -4.83
N VAL A 56 10.15 1.16 -4.84
CA VAL A 56 9.41 2.01 -3.91
C VAL A 56 8.36 2.80 -4.68
N ILE A 57 7.14 2.84 -4.15
CA ILE A 57 6.06 3.66 -4.73
C ILE A 57 6.18 5.06 -4.15
N ARG A 58 6.23 6.06 -5.05
CA ARG A 58 6.29 7.46 -4.65
C ARG A 58 5.02 7.86 -3.91
N ASP A 59 5.20 8.48 -2.75
CA ASP A 59 4.11 9.20 -2.11
C ASP A 59 3.63 10.36 -3.01
N SER A 60 2.31 10.50 -3.16
CA SER A 60 1.69 11.58 -3.93
C SER A 60 1.71 12.94 -3.20
N GLY A 61 2.20 13.00 -1.98
CA GLY A 61 2.31 14.22 -1.18
C GLY A 61 3.25 15.26 -1.82
N ARG A 62 2.73 16.49 -2.02
CA ARG A 62 3.48 17.56 -2.71
C ARG A 62 4.52 18.27 -1.83
N GLN A 63 4.35 18.29 -0.52
CA GLN A 63 5.15 19.16 0.37
C GLN A 63 6.33 18.46 1.06
N GLN A 64 6.23 17.19 1.36
CA GLN A 64 7.34 16.37 1.84
C GLN A 64 7.05 14.91 1.46
N PRO A 65 7.61 14.38 0.38
CA PRO A 65 7.51 12.96 0.09
C PRO A 65 8.10 12.19 1.28
N ARG A 66 7.25 11.51 2.02
CA ARG A 66 7.70 10.60 3.07
C ARG A 66 7.73 9.23 2.47
N ASP A 67 8.93 8.75 2.26
CA ASP A 67 9.11 7.34 1.92
C ASP A 67 8.63 6.50 3.11
N VAL A 68 7.67 5.62 2.85
CA VAL A 68 7.01 4.82 3.88
C VAL A 68 7.63 3.45 3.93
N GLY A 69 8.01 3.05 5.11
CA GLY A 69 8.43 1.69 5.35
C GLY A 69 9.94 1.56 5.57
N TRP A 70 10.45 0.35 5.41
CA TRP A 70 11.87 0.11 5.45
C TRP A 70 12.51 0.56 4.13
N LEU A 71 13.57 1.34 4.22
CA LEU A 71 14.26 1.96 3.09
C LEU A 71 15.77 1.75 3.16
N GLY A 72 16.18 0.64 3.78
CA GLY A 72 17.59 0.31 3.97
C GLY A 72 18.29 -0.23 2.74
N ALA A 73 17.61 -0.48 1.62
CA ALA A 73 18.27 -0.96 0.42
C ALA A 73 19.20 0.10 -0.18
N GLU A 74 20.41 -0.31 -0.57
CA GLU A 74 21.41 0.54 -1.20
C GLU A 74 20.94 1.06 -2.56
N GLN A 75 20.18 0.23 -3.28
CA GLN A 75 19.61 0.58 -4.58
C GLN A 75 18.08 0.63 -4.48
N ARG A 76 17.51 1.77 -4.89
CA ARG A 76 16.07 1.98 -4.88
C ARG A 76 15.59 2.60 -6.18
N TRP A 77 14.56 2.01 -6.75
CA TRP A 77 13.84 2.60 -7.87
C TRP A 77 12.49 3.10 -7.38
N THR A 78 12.27 4.41 -7.52
CA THR A 78 11.01 5.04 -7.16
C THR A 78 10.10 5.14 -8.37
N VAL A 79 8.92 4.51 -8.29
CA VAL A 79 7.92 4.48 -9.36
C VAL A 79 6.67 5.28 -8.97
N GLY A 80 5.95 5.74 -9.96
CA GLY A 80 4.79 6.64 -9.76
C GLY A 80 3.47 5.93 -9.45
N SER A 81 3.39 4.60 -9.58
CA SER A 81 2.15 3.85 -9.36
C SER A 81 2.40 2.43 -8.86
N LEU A 82 1.39 1.91 -8.18
CA LEU A 82 1.36 0.53 -7.73
C LEU A 82 1.46 -0.46 -8.90
N GLY A 83 0.72 -0.21 -9.99
CA GLY A 83 0.75 -1.07 -11.19
C GLY A 83 2.16 -1.17 -11.79
N THR A 84 2.89 -0.05 -11.85
CA THR A 84 4.29 -0.05 -12.31
C THR A 84 5.18 -0.85 -11.37
N ALA A 85 5.02 -0.70 -10.05
CA ALA A 85 5.78 -1.48 -9.08
C ALA A 85 5.51 -2.98 -9.24
N THR A 86 4.24 -3.38 -9.32
CA THR A 86 3.83 -4.77 -9.53
C THR A 86 4.44 -5.34 -10.81
N THR A 87 4.36 -4.61 -11.93
CA THR A 87 4.97 -5.02 -13.20
C THR A 87 6.46 -5.24 -13.07
N PHE A 88 7.19 -4.31 -12.44
CA PHE A 88 8.64 -4.44 -12.29
C PHE A 88 9.01 -5.68 -11.49
N VAL A 89 8.38 -5.86 -10.32
CA VAL A 89 8.70 -6.98 -9.42
C VAL A 89 8.28 -8.32 -10.03
N SER A 90 7.13 -8.39 -10.72
CA SER A 90 6.70 -9.60 -11.43
C SER A 90 7.60 -9.99 -12.62
N ASN A 91 8.39 -9.04 -13.13
CA ASN A 91 9.42 -9.31 -14.15
C ASN A 91 10.82 -9.53 -13.55
N GLY A 92 10.92 -9.76 -12.25
CA GLY A 92 12.18 -10.09 -11.58
C GLY A 92 13.06 -8.89 -11.23
N LEU A 93 12.55 -7.67 -11.37
CA LEU A 93 13.28 -6.45 -11.06
C LEU A 93 13.13 -6.09 -9.58
N GLY A 94 13.92 -6.76 -8.74
CA GLY A 94 13.97 -6.46 -7.32
C GLY A 94 12.79 -6.97 -6.48
N PHE A 95 12.54 -6.30 -5.36
CA PHE A 95 11.47 -6.63 -4.41
C PHE A 95 10.72 -5.37 -3.98
N ALA A 96 9.50 -5.54 -3.48
CA ALA A 96 8.68 -4.45 -2.94
C ALA A 96 7.76 -4.93 -1.82
N TRP A 97 7.27 -4.00 -0.98
CA TRP A 97 6.06 -4.19 -0.17
C TRP A 97 4.86 -3.71 -0.96
N LEU A 98 3.95 -4.64 -1.27
CA LEU A 98 2.75 -4.36 -2.07
C LEU A 98 1.49 -4.72 -1.27
N PRO A 99 0.38 -3.97 -1.44
CA PRO A 99 -0.89 -4.31 -0.81
C PRO A 99 -1.38 -5.68 -1.29
N ARG A 100 -1.56 -6.63 -0.37
CA ARG A 100 -1.89 -8.02 -0.68
C ARG A 100 -3.11 -8.14 -1.60
N HIS A 101 -4.18 -7.42 -1.29
CA HIS A 101 -5.42 -7.46 -2.06
C HIS A 101 -5.27 -6.96 -3.52
N MET A 102 -4.25 -6.15 -3.80
CA MET A 102 -3.99 -5.62 -5.14
C MET A 102 -3.12 -6.54 -6.00
N ILE A 103 -2.49 -7.55 -5.41
CA ILE A 103 -1.58 -8.49 -6.07
C ILE A 103 -2.04 -9.96 -5.93
N GLU A 104 -3.29 -10.19 -5.55
CA GLU A 104 -3.83 -11.55 -5.37
C GLU A 104 -3.73 -12.41 -6.62
N ARG A 105 -3.91 -11.79 -7.79
CA ARG A 105 -3.75 -12.48 -9.07
C ARG A 105 -2.32 -12.93 -9.26
N GLU A 106 -1.35 -12.05 -9.11
CA GLU A 106 0.08 -12.33 -9.28
C GLU A 106 0.57 -13.39 -8.29
N LEU A 107 0.07 -13.36 -7.05
CA LEU A 107 0.37 -14.40 -6.05
C LEU A 107 -0.21 -15.75 -6.45
N ARG A 108 -1.46 -15.80 -6.92
CA ARG A 108 -2.13 -17.03 -7.33
C ARG A 108 -1.54 -17.62 -8.62
N GLU A 109 -1.13 -16.77 -9.56
CA GLU A 109 -0.48 -17.17 -10.81
C GLU A 109 1.02 -17.50 -10.63
N GLY A 110 1.56 -17.30 -9.43
CA GLY A 110 2.96 -17.57 -9.14
C GLY A 110 3.95 -16.59 -9.76
N LEU A 111 3.49 -15.41 -10.18
CA LEU A 111 4.33 -14.33 -10.69
C LEU A 111 5.03 -13.56 -9.56
N LEU A 112 4.41 -13.56 -8.39
CA LEU A 112 4.98 -13.01 -7.15
C LEU A 112 4.93 -14.05 -6.06
N LYS A 113 5.94 -14.03 -5.20
CA LYS A 113 6.04 -14.90 -4.03
C LYS A 113 6.43 -14.07 -2.81
N PRO A 114 5.76 -14.25 -1.65
CA PRO A 114 6.13 -13.60 -0.40
C PRO A 114 7.57 -13.97 0.01
N LEU A 115 8.33 -12.96 0.42
CA LEU A 115 9.67 -13.17 0.97
C LEU A 115 9.58 -13.77 2.38
N PRO A 116 10.36 -14.80 2.70
CA PRO A 116 10.39 -15.44 4.01
C PRO A 116 11.19 -14.61 5.02
N LEU A 117 10.73 -13.40 5.31
CA LEU A 117 11.36 -12.50 6.28
C LEU A 117 11.03 -12.96 7.71
N ASP A 118 12.03 -12.98 8.58
CA ASP A 118 11.91 -13.25 10.02
C ASP A 118 11.02 -12.22 10.72
N LYS A 119 11.13 -10.94 10.28
CA LYS A 119 10.35 -9.80 10.78
C LYS A 119 10.02 -8.84 9.64
N GLY A 120 8.86 -8.18 9.74
CA GLY A 120 8.48 -7.08 8.85
C GLY A 120 8.14 -7.50 7.41
N GLY A 121 8.00 -8.79 7.12
CA GLY A 121 7.52 -9.27 5.84
C GLY A 121 6.10 -8.81 5.54
N ASN A 122 5.26 -8.83 6.57
CA ASN A 122 3.90 -8.29 6.53
C ASN A 122 3.82 -7.02 7.37
N ARG A 123 3.10 -6.01 6.89
CA ARG A 123 2.84 -4.74 7.56
C ARG A 123 1.37 -4.39 7.39
N ASN A 124 0.74 -3.97 8.48
CA ASN A 124 -0.68 -3.62 8.51
C ASN A 124 -0.87 -2.16 8.96
N PRO A 125 -0.47 -1.16 8.15
CA PRO A 125 -0.74 0.22 8.49
C PRO A 125 -2.25 0.46 8.56
N THR A 126 -2.68 1.15 9.61
CA THR A 126 -4.05 1.64 9.73
C THR A 126 -4.18 2.94 8.97
N PHE A 127 -5.24 3.08 8.19
CA PHE A 127 -5.57 4.32 7.50
C PHE A 127 -6.57 5.13 8.30
N TYR A 128 -6.55 6.44 8.09
CA TYR A 128 -7.43 7.39 8.76
C TYR A 128 -8.09 8.29 7.72
N LEU A 129 -9.38 8.52 7.88
CA LEU A 129 -10.15 9.48 7.10
C LEU A 129 -10.14 10.83 7.83
N TYR A 130 -9.65 11.85 7.17
CA TYR A 130 -9.61 13.23 7.66
C TYR A 130 -10.60 14.08 6.89
N SER A 131 -11.32 14.93 7.60
CA SER A 131 -12.15 15.99 7.03
C SER A 131 -11.67 17.36 7.48
N SER A 132 -11.99 18.39 6.71
CA SER A 132 -11.74 19.78 7.14
C SER A 132 -12.55 20.08 8.40
N LYS A 133 -11.90 20.71 9.40
CA LYS A 133 -12.57 21.19 10.62
C LYS A 133 -13.11 22.61 10.46
N ASP A 134 -12.53 23.36 9.55
CA ASP A 134 -12.75 24.81 9.42
C ASP A 134 -13.88 25.15 8.45
N ARG A 135 -14.45 24.15 7.79
CA ARG A 135 -15.55 24.34 6.83
C ARG A 135 -16.65 23.30 7.10
N PRO A 136 -17.92 23.72 7.06
CA PRO A 136 -19.03 22.77 7.10
C PRO A 136 -18.92 21.86 5.87
N LEU A 137 -19.07 20.56 6.10
CA LEU A 137 -19.08 19.58 5.03
C LEU A 137 -20.30 19.77 4.13
N GLY A 138 -20.05 19.90 2.82
CA GLY A 138 -21.13 19.96 1.84
C GLY A 138 -21.87 18.61 1.74
N PRO A 139 -23.11 18.57 1.22
CA PRO A 139 -23.90 17.36 1.11
C PRO A 139 -23.17 16.23 0.33
N ALA A 140 -22.50 16.55 -0.75
CA ALA A 140 -21.73 15.59 -1.54
C ALA A 140 -20.58 14.97 -0.75
N THR A 141 -19.88 15.78 0.04
CA THR A 141 -18.78 15.32 0.91
C THR A 141 -19.30 14.38 1.99
N GLN A 142 -20.47 14.69 2.58
CA GLN A 142 -21.10 13.82 3.58
C GLN A 142 -21.50 12.47 2.98
N ILE A 143 -22.12 12.46 1.79
CA ILE A 143 -22.45 11.22 1.07
C ILE A 143 -21.21 10.39 0.80
N LEU A 144 -20.10 11.03 0.38
CA LEU A 144 -18.83 10.33 0.13
C LEU A 144 -18.26 9.71 1.42
N ILE A 145 -18.32 10.41 2.54
CA ILE A 145 -17.90 9.87 3.85
C ILE A 145 -18.70 8.63 4.20
N ASP A 146 -20.03 8.67 4.04
CA ASP A 146 -20.92 7.57 4.38
C ASP A 146 -20.69 6.37 3.48
N LEU A 147 -20.44 6.59 2.18
CA LEU A 147 -20.03 5.55 1.25
C LEU A 147 -18.68 4.92 1.65
N ILE A 148 -17.65 5.73 1.92
CA ILE A 148 -16.34 5.24 2.34
C ILE A 148 -16.49 4.37 3.60
N ARG A 149 -17.23 4.80 4.60
CA ARG A 149 -17.47 4.03 5.83
C ARG A 149 -18.21 2.72 5.56
N THR A 150 -19.15 2.72 4.65
CA THR A 150 -19.89 1.49 4.27
C THR A 150 -18.96 0.47 3.63
N PHE A 151 -18.06 0.91 2.75
CA PHE A 151 -17.07 0.01 2.13
C PHE A 151 -15.99 -0.44 3.11
N ASP A 152 -15.59 0.42 4.05
CA ASP A 152 -14.57 0.10 5.05
C ASP A 152 -15.02 -1.01 6.02
N THR A 153 -16.31 -1.09 6.32
CA THR A 153 -16.90 -2.14 7.17
C THR A 153 -17.26 -3.42 6.41
N ALA A 154 -17.27 -3.40 5.06
CA ALA A 154 -17.58 -4.57 4.27
C ALA A 154 -16.36 -5.54 4.22
N PRO A 155 -16.56 -6.85 4.40
CA PRO A 155 -15.47 -7.80 4.18
C PRO A 155 -14.99 -7.70 2.73
N LEU A 156 -13.67 -7.61 2.53
CA LEU A 156 -13.02 -7.39 1.22
C LEU A 156 -13.47 -8.36 0.11
N THR A 157 -14.08 -9.47 0.46
CA THR A 157 -14.57 -10.50 -0.47
C THR A 157 -15.82 -10.08 -1.26
N THR A 158 -16.57 -9.07 -0.80
CA THR A 158 -17.88 -8.71 -1.41
C THR A 158 -17.77 -7.56 -2.44
N ALA A 159 -16.65 -6.85 -2.48
CA ALA A 159 -16.52 -5.63 -3.30
C ALA A 159 -16.16 -5.89 -4.78
N LEU A 160 -15.93 -7.14 -5.19
CA LEU A 160 -15.45 -7.48 -6.55
C LEU A 160 -16.51 -8.09 -7.47
N THR A 161 -17.77 -8.17 -7.06
CA THR A 161 -18.87 -8.57 -7.94
C THR A 161 -19.55 -7.31 -8.51
N ALA A 162 -18.94 -6.69 -9.51
CA ALA A 162 -19.63 -5.71 -10.34
C ALA A 162 -20.81 -6.42 -11.07
N PRO A 163 -22.01 -5.84 -11.11
CA PRO A 163 -23.10 -6.41 -11.89
C PRO A 163 -22.72 -6.40 -13.37
N GLN A 164 -22.67 -7.57 -13.98
CA GLN A 164 -22.63 -7.69 -15.43
C GLN A 164 -23.99 -7.21 -15.94
N HIS A 165 -24.03 -6.04 -16.51
CA HIS A 165 -25.19 -5.60 -17.27
C HIS A 165 -25.33 -6.44 -18.53
N ALA A 166 -26.47 -7.14 -18.60
CA ALA A 166 -26.98 -7.77 -19.81
C ALA A 166 -27.35 -6.71 -20.85
#